data_fac82f9dbc73503788e08c35510bde87
#
_entry.id   fac82f9dbc73503788e08c35510bde87
#
_cell.length_a   1.000
_cell.length_b   1.000
_cell.length_c   1.000
_cell.angle_alpha   90.00
_cell.angle_beta   90.00
_cell.angle_gamma   90.00
#
_symmetry.space_group_name_H-M   'P 1'
#
loop_
_entity.id
_entity.type
_entity.pdbx_description
1 polymer ?
#
loop_
_entity_poly.entity_id
_entity_poly.type
_entity_poly.pdbx_seq_one_letter_code
_entity_poly.pdbx_strand_id
1 'polypeptide(L)'
;MRRFLPTPIPEDILKRLLTASHHAPSVGFMQPWNFIVIRDPAVKAKIKQVFLAENAKAAQRFRGPRRRLYSRLKLEGIEEAPVNICVTCDSRRFGPHVLGRNTIRQTDVYSTCCAIQNLWLAARAEGIGVGWVSILRHGPVKRILHIPPEIHPIAYLCVGYPVQFLDQPELEQVGWAPRLSLERLLFFDAWGCRRPAKGNGVRFK
;
A
#
# COMPACT_ATOMS: atom_id res chain seq x y z
N MET A 1 6.39 -4.62 5.10
CA MET A 1 7.80 -4.87 5.46
C MET A 1 8.62 -3.61 5.37
N ARG A 2 9.74 -3.49 6.13
CA ARG A 2 10.59 -2.27 6.16
C ARG A 2 12.07 -2.60 6.22
N ARG A 3 12.43 -3.86 6.44
CA ARG A 3 13.81 -4.36 6.42
C ARG A 3 13.93 -5.42 5.36
N PHE A 4 14.82 -5.21 4.41
CA PHE A 4 14.99 -6.06 3.25
C PHE A 4 16.42 -6.54 3.14
N LEU A 5 16.59 -7.74 2.58
CA LEU A 5 17.87 -8.25 2.14
C LEU A 5 18.24 -7.58 0.81
N PRO A 6 19.53 -7.39 0.51
CA PRO A 6 19.97 -6.82 -0.76
C PRO A 6 19.78 -7.75 -1.97
N THR A 7 19.28 -8.97 -1.73
CA THR A 7 19.08 -9.99 -2.75
C THR A 7 18.16 -9.47 -3.87
N PRO A 8 18.59 -9.48 -5.13
CA PRO A 8 17.77 -9.07 -6.26
C PRO A 8 16.53 -9.96 -6.43
N ILE A 9 15.43 -9.36 -6.90
CA ILE A 9 14.25 -10.12 -7.30
C ILE A 9 14.45 -10.54 -8.77
N PRO A 10 14.35 -11.85 -9.10
CA PRO A 10 14.36 -12.33 -10.48
C PRO A 10 13.28 -11.67 -11.34
N GLU A 11 13.59 -11.42 -12.62
CA GLU A 11 12.68 -10.73 -13.54
C GLU A 11 11.36 -11.47 -13.75
N ASP A 12 11.40 -12.79 -13.81
CA ASP A 12 10.21 -13.64 -13.93
C ASP A 12 9.31 -13.55 -12.71
N ILE A 13 9.88 -13.48 -11.50
CA ILE A 13 9.11 -13.25 -10.28
C ILE A 13 8.49 -11.86 -10.31
N LEU A 14 9.26 -10.81 -10.60
CA LEU A 14 8.72 -9.45 -10.69
C LEU A 14 7.58 -9.38 -11.72
N LYS A 15 7.74 -10.04 -12.87
CA LYS A 15 6.70 -10.13 -13.90
C LYS A 15 5.45 -10.83 -13.38
N ARG A 16 5.59 -11.94 -12.63
CA ARG A 16 4.44 -12.63 -12.00
C ARG A 16 3.69 -11.72 -11.03
N LEU A 17 4.41 -10.96 -10.19
CA LEU A 17 3.80 -10.02 -9.25
C LEU A 17 3.01 -8.92 -9.97
N LEU A 18 3.59 -8.33 -11.00
CA LEU A 18 2.94 -7.29 -11.80
C LEU A 18 1.74 -7.86 -12.58
N THR A 19 1.85 -9.09 -13.10
CA THR A 19 0.74 -9.80 -13.76
C THR A 19 -0.41 -10.05 -12.78
N ALA A 20 -0.15 -10.56 -11.59
CA ALA A 20 -1.16 -10.75 -10.56
C ALA A 20 -1.87 -9.43 -10.19
N SER A 21 -1.08 -8.36 -10.08
CA SER A 21 -1.61 -7.01 -9.86
C SER A 21 -2.54 -6.57 -11.00
N HIS A 22 -2.13 -6.79 -12.24
CA HIS A 22 -2.89 -6.40 -13.44
C HIS A 22 -4.22 -7.16 -13.59
N HIS A 23 -4.33 -8.37 -13.03
CA HIS A 23 -5.57 -9.16 -13.04
C HIS A 23 -6.55 -8.78 -11.92
N ALA A 24 -6.34 -7.68 -11.22
CA ALA A 24 -7.29 -7.20 -10.24
C ALA A 24 -8.62 -6.77 -10.90
N PRO A 25 -9.77 -6.89 -10.21
CA PRO A 25 -11.01 -6.33 -10.68
C PRO A 25 -10.92 -4.80 -10.73
N SER A 26 -11.62 -4.19 -11.68
CA SER A 26 -11.72 -2.74 -11.77
C SER A 26 -13.10 -2.28 -12.21
N VAL A 27 -13.49 -1.09 -11.74
CA VAL A 27 -14.74 -0.44 -12.14
C VAL A 27 -14.81 -0.32 -13.66
N GLY A 28 -15.89 -0.80 -14.26
CA GLY A 28 -16.09 -0.74 -15.70
C GLY A 28 -14.94 -1.33 -16.54
N PHE A 29 -14.20 -2.27 -15.97
CA PHE A 29 -12.96 -2.84 -16.55
C PHE A 29 -11.91 -1.78 -16.92
N MET A 30 -11.88 -0.69 -16.18
CA MET A 30 -11.08 0.50 -16.47
C MET A 30 -9.56 0.28 -16.35
N GLN A 31 -9.11 -0.63 -15.48
CA GLN A 31 -7.69 -0.92 -15.24
C GLN A 31 -6.86 0.39 -15.08
N PRO A 32 -7.22 1.25 -14.11
CA PRO A 32 -6.71 2.63 -14.05
C PRO A 32 -5.25 2.72 -13.59
N TRP A 33 -4.66 1.63 -13.17
CA TRP A 33 -3.30 1.58 -12.62
C TRP A 33 -2.20 1.65 -13.68
N ASN A 34 -1.07 2.25 -13.30
CA ASN A 34 0.21 2.09 -13.97
C ASN A 34 1.27 1.76 -12.91
N PHE A 35 2.35 1.12 -13.33
CA PHE A 35 3.44 0.70 -12.46
C PHE A 35 4.75 1.33 -12.93
N ILE A 36 5.40 2.11 -12.06
CA ILE A 36 6.74 2.63 -12.29
C ILE A 36 7.68 1.81 -11.44
N VAL A 37 8.48 0.96 -12.06
CA VAL A 37 9.48 0.11 -11.40
C VAL A 37 10.77 0.91 -11.24
N ILE A 38 11.27 1.01 -10.01
CA ILE A 38 12.40 1.85 -9.64
C ILE A 38 13.49 0.97 -9.04
N ARG A 39 14.64 0.93 -9.72
CA ARG A 39 15.85 0.21 -9.27
C ARG A 39 17.02 1.16 -9.08
N ASP A 40 17.03 2.31 -9.75
CA ASP A 40 18.09 3.31 -9.70
C ASP A 40 18.28 3.84 -8.27
N PRO A 41 19.46 3.65 -7.66
CA PRO A 41 19.77 4.15 -6.32
C PRO A 41 19.64 5.66 -6.20
N ALA A 42 19.98 6.41 -7.26
CA ALA A 42 19.88 7.87 -7.25
C ALA A 42 18.42 8.35 -7.18
N VAL A 43 17.51 7.66 -7.86
CA VAL A 43 16.08 7.93 -7.77
C VAL A 43 15.56 7.58 -6.38
N LYS A 44 15.93 6.42 -5.83
CA LYS A 44 15.56 6.00 -4.47
C LYS A 44 16.03 7.01 -3.43
N ALA A 45 17.28 7.48 -3.52
CA ALA A 45 17.84 8.47 -2.62
C ALA A 45 17.03 9.80 -2.63
N LYS A 46 16.62 10.27 -3.83
CA LYS A 46 15.75 11.46 -3.94
C LYS A 46 14.40 11.24 -3.26
N ILE A 47 13.78 10.09 -3.43
CA ILE A 47 12.51 9.75 -2.75
C ILE A 47 12.71 9.63 -1.24
N LYS A 48 13.83 9.06 -0.79
CA LYS A 48 14.19 9.00 0.63
C LYS A 48 14.28 10.40 1.25
N GLN A 49 14.82 11.38 0.57
CA GLN A 49 14.85 12.78 1.08
C GLN A 49 13.43 13.34 1.26
N VAL A 50 12.50 13.05 0.34
CA VAL A 50 11.10 13.44 0.50
C VAL A 50 10.49 12.78 1.75
N PHE A 51 10.74 11.48 1.96
CA PHE A 51 10.30 10.78 3.15
C PHE A 51 10.87 11.41 4.43
N LEU A 52 12.16 11.66 4.50
CA LEU A 52 12.82 12.23 5.69
C LEU A 52 12.22 13.59 6.07
N ALA A 53 12.00 14.47 5.10
CA ALA A 53 11.38 15.77 5.32
C ALA A 53 9.95 15.66 5.88
N GLU A 54 9.13 14.77 5.35
CA GLU A 54 7.74 14.60 5.81
C GLU A 54 7.67 13.81 7.12
N ASN A 55 8.57 12.84 7.33
CA ASN A 55 8.66 12.09 8.59
C ASN A 55 9.05 12.99 9.77
N ALA A 56 9.97 13.94 9.56
CA ALA A 56 10.32 14.92 10.57
C ALA A 56 9.11 15.77 11.00
N LYS A 57 8.27 16.20 10.05
CA LYS A 57 7.03 16.93 10.32
C LYS A 57 5.99 16.04 11.03
N ALA A 58 5.85 14.78 10.59
CA ALA A 58 4.93 13.84 11.20
C ALA A 58 5.28 13.55 12.68
N ALA A 59 6.57 13.42 12.98
CA ALA A 59 7.06 13.21 14.35
C ALA A 59 6.68 14.35 15.30
N GLN A 60 6.57 15.58 14.81
CA GLN A 60 6.19 16.75 15.63
C GLN A 60 4.73 16.72 16.12
N ARG A 61 3.87 15.91 15.45
CA ARG A 61 2.46 15.74 15.85
C ARG A 61 2.29 14.91 17.11
N PHE A 62 3.31 14.15 17.49
CA PHE A 62 3.28 13.32 18.69
C PHE A 62 4.02 13.99 19.86
N ARG A 63 3.59 13.72 21.09
CA ARG A 63 4.21 14.25 22.32
C ARG A 63 4.44 13.12 23.32
N GLY A 64 5.29 13.39 24.32
CA GLY A 64 5.53 12.47 25.43
C GLY A 64 5.96 11.06 25.01
N PRO A 65 5.42 10.02 25.66
CA PRO A 65 5.77 8.63 25.37
C PRO A 65 5.51 8.21 23.90
N ARG A 66 4.42 8.74 23.29
CA ARG A 66 4.08 8.44 21.90
C ARG A 66 5.10 8.98 20.90
N ARG A 67 5.70 10.14 21.19
CA ARG A 67 6.80 10.69 20.38
C ARG A 67 8.06 9.82 20.47
N ARG A 68 8.41 9.38 21.71
CA ARG A 68 9.55 8.47 21.90
C ARG A 68 9.35 7.13 21.18
N LEU A 69 8.13 6.60 21.20
CA LEU A 69 7.79 5.40 20.46
C LEU A 69 7.92 5.63 18.95
N TYR A 70 7.33 6.72 18.42
CA TYR A 70 7.39 7.08 17.00
C TYR A 70 8.83 7.16 16.49
N SER A 71 9.72 7.81 17.24
CA SER A 71 11.13 7.99 16.82
C SER A 71 11.94 6.68 16.73
N ARG A 72 11.45 5.60 17.34
CA ARG A 72 12.05 4.26 17.26
C ARG A 72 11.51 3.40 16.11
N LEU A 73 10.42 3.85 15.48
CA LEU A 73 9.80 3.10 14.39
C LEU A 73 10.64 3.22 13.10
N LYS A 74 10.93 2.08 12.49
CA LYS A 74 11.38 2.06 11.10
C LYS A 74 10.16 2.09 10.19
N LEU A 75 9.97 3.17 9.43
CA LEU A 75 8.72 3.43 8.70
C LEU A 75 8.85 3.27 7.18
N GLU A 76 10.03 2.93 6.69
CA GLU A 76 10.31 2.72 5.27
C GLU A 76 11.46 1.73 5.05
N GLY A 77 11.65 1.33 3.81
CA GLY A 77 12.78 0.51 3.33
C GLY A 77 13.16 0.91 1.90
N ILE A 78 13.13 2.23 1.61
CA ILE A 78 13.25 2.77 0.25
C ILE A 78 14.57 2.40 -0.40
N GLU A 79 15.66 2.59 0.31
CA GLU A 79 17.02 2.30 -0.21
C GLU A 79 17.39 0.83 -0.06
N GLU A 80 16.91 0.16 0.99
CA GLU A 80 17.21 -1.23 1.29
C GLU A 80 16.53 -2.22 0.33
N ALA A 81 15.28 -1.93 -0.06
CA ALA A 81 14.55 -2.81 -0.96
C ALA A 81 15.21 -2.83 -2.35
N PRO A 82 15.47 -4.00 -2.96
CA PRO A 82 16.08 -4.08 -4.29
C PRO A 82 15.22 -3.39 -5.36
N VAL A 83 13.91 -3.44 -5.21
CA VAL A 83 12.94 -2.82 -6.14
C VAL A 83 11.96 -1.96 -5.37
N ASN A 84 11.67 -0.76 -5.89
CA ASN A 84 10.51 0.00 -5.46
C ASN A 84 9.52 0.10 -6.63
N ILE A 85 8.22 0.20 -6.31
CA ILE A 85 7.17 0.35 -7.32
C ILE A 85 6.27 1.52 -6.91
N CYS A 86 6.22 2.56 -7.76
CA CYS A 86 5.21 3.59 -7.61
C CYS A 86 3.99 3.18 -8.44
N VAL A 87 2.88 2.92 -7.76
CA VAL A 87 1.60 2.61 -8.41
C VAL A 87 0.81 3.90 -8.53
N THR A 88 0.38 4.21 -9.76
CA THR A 88 -0.39 5.41 -10.06
C THR A 88 -1.78 5.06 -10.58
N CYS A 89 -2.71 6.02 -10.49
CA CYS A 89 -4.06 5.93 -11.03
C CYS A 89 -4.25 6.98 -12.13
N ASP A 90 -4.68 6.54 -13.30
CA ASP A 90 -5.17 7.40 -14.38
C ASP A 90 -6.70 7.43 -14.36
N SER A 91 -7.26 8.46 -13.75
CA SER A 91 -8.71 8.62 -13.63
C SER A 91 -9.42 9.03 -14.93
N ARG A 92 -8.66 9.27 -16.01
CA ARG A 92 -9.21 9.64 -17.35
C ARG A 92 -9.20 8.47 -18.34
N ARG A 93 -8.65 7.32 -17.94
CA ARG A 93 -8.59 6.14 -18.82
C ARG A 93 -10.01 5.72 -19.24
N PHE A 94 -10.19 5.50 -20.54
CA PHE A 94 -11.48 5.24 -21.19
C PHE A 94 -12.50 6.38 -21.12
N GLY A 95 -12.03 7.61 -20.87
CA GLY A 95 -12.85 8.82 -20.98
C GLY A 95 -13.71 9.15 -19.76
N PRO A 96 -14.65 10.09 -19.90
CA PRO A 96 -15.42 10.62 -18.78
C PRO A 96 -16.51 9.66 -18.26
N HIS A 97 -16.99 8.74 -19.10
CA HIS A 97 -18.14 7.88 -18.82
C HIS A 97 -17.73 6.42 -18.73
N VAL A 98 -17.22 6.02 -17.56
CA VAL A 98 -16.87 4.62 -17.27
C VAL A 98 -18.02 3.95 -16.51
N LEU A 99 -18.41 2.75 -16.95
CA LEU A 99 -19.48 1.96 -16.35
C LEU A 99 -19.25 1.80 -14.83
N GLY A 100 -20.25 2.20 -14.02
CA GLY A 100 -20.21 2.10 -12.57
C GLY A 100 -19.42 3.20 -11.85
N ARG A 101 -18.66 4.06 -12.56
CA ARG A 101 -17.86 5.13 -11.95
C ARG A 101 -18.64 6.44 -11.74
N ASN A 102 -19.73 6.63 -12.44
CA ASN A 102 -20.44 7.92 -12.45
C ASN A 102 -21.05 8.30 -11.09
N THR A 103 -21.43 7.31 -10.29
CA THR A 103 -22.01 7.52 -8.95
C THR A 103 -20.93 7.74 -7.89
N ILE A 104 -19.88 6.92 -7.91
CA ILE A 104 -18.76 7.00 -6.96
C ILE A 104 -17.46 7.16 -7.75
N ARG A 105 -17.03 8.40 -7.91
CA ARG A 105 -15.87 8.73 -8.74
C ARG A 105 -14.56 8.08 -8.28
N GLN A 106 -14.43 7.84 -6.96
CA GLN A 106 -13.22 7.25 -6.35
C GLN A 106 -13.05 5.75 -6.65
N THR A 107 -13.98 5.11 -7.34
CA THR A 107 -13.89 3.68 -7.67
C THR A 107 -12.70 3.32 -8.55
N ASP A 108 -12.12 4.27 -9.28
CA ASP A 108 -10.84 4.14 -9.97
C ASP A 108 -9.67 3.97 -8.97
N VAL A 109 -9.63 4.77 -7.92
CA VAL A 109 -8.66 4.65 -6.83
C VAL A 109 -8.84 3.32 -6.08
N TYR A 110 -10.10 2.94 -5.78
CA TYR A 110 -10.40 1.66 -5.12
C TYR A 110 -9.94 0.48 -5.98
N SER A 111 -10.17 0.54 -7.30
CA SER A 111 -9.67 -0.45 -8.25
C SER A 111 -8.14 -0.54 -8.24
N THR A 112 -7.45 0.59 -8.18
CA THR A 112 -5.98 0.63 -8.06
C THR A 112 -5.52 0.02 -6.73
N CYS A 113 -6.25 0.23 -5.64
CA CYS A 113 -5.96 -0.42 -4.35
C CYS A 113 -6.14 -1.95 -4.41
N CYS A 114 -7.13 -2.45 -5.17
CA CYS A 114 -7.27 -3.88 -5.41
C CYS A 114 -6.05 -4.46 -6.14
N ALA A 115 -5.53 -3.75 -7.16
CA ALA A 115 -4.32 -4.15 -7.87
C ALA A 115 -3.10 -4.19 -6.93
N ILE A 116 -2.95 -3.20 -6.04
CA ILE A 116 -1.89 -3.19 -5.02
C ILE A 116 -2.03 -4.38 -4.07
N GLN A 117 -3.24 -4.69 -3.63
CA GLN A 117 -3.49 -5.81 -2.73
C GLN A 117 -3.18 -7.16 -3.40
N ASN A 118 -3.55 -7.35 -4.67
CA ASN A 118 -3.19 -8.55 -5.43
C ASN A 118 -1.66 -8.71 -5.53
N LEU A 119 -0.92 -7.64 -5.83
CA LEU A 119 0.54 -7.65 -5.83
C LEU A 119 1.09 -8.08 -4.47
N TRP A 120 0.51 -7.56 -3.38
CA TRP A 120 0.96 -7.85 -2.03
C TRP A 120 0.78 -9.31 -1.65
N LEU A 121 -0.38 -9.89 -1.99
CA LEU A 121 -0.66 -11.30 -1.73
C LEU A 121 0.21 -12.22 -2.58
N ALA A 122 0.36 -11.90 -3.88
CA ALA A 122 1.26 -12.64 -4.77
C ALA A 122 2.72 -12.58 -4.28
N ALA A 123 3.19 -11.40 -3.86
CA ALA A 123 4.52 -11.25 -3.29
C ALA A 123 4.70 -12.14 -2.05
N ARG A 124 3.71 -12.17 -1.15
CA ARG A 124 3.77 -13.02 0.04
C ARG A 124 3.86 -14.51 -0.31
N ALA A 125 3.15 -14.95 -1.34
CA ALA A 125 3.20 -16.34 -1.82
C ALA A 125 4.58 -16.71 -2.40
N GLU A 126 5.30 -15.75 -2.98
CA GLU A 126 6.66 -15.91 -3.51
C GLU A 126 7.76 -15.67 -2.42
N GLY A 127 7.39 -15.53 -1.15
CA GLY A 127 8.34 -15.22 -0.08
C GLY A 127 8.89 -13.79 -0.12
N ILE A 128 8.25 -12.89 -0.86
CA ILE A 128 8.64 -11.49 -1.01
C ILE A 128 7.81 -10.60 -0.09
N GLY A 129 8.47 -9.68 0.57
CA GLY A 129 7.86 -8.67 1.40
C GLY A 129 7.52 -7.41 0.62
N VAL A 130 6.39 -6.79 0.95
CA VAL A 130 6.00 -5.48 0.44
C VAL A 130 5.83 -4.51 1.61
N GLY A 131 6.33 -3.29 1.45
CA GLY A 131 6.15 -2.20 2.39
C GLY A 131 5.58 -0.97 1.70
N TRP A 132 4.39 -0.52 2.11
CA TRP A 132 3.79 0.72 1.60
C TRP A 132 4.30 1.92 2.38
N VAL A 133 4.99 2.85 1.71
CA VAL A 133 5.46 4.10 2.28
C VAL A 133 4.47 5.21 1.93
N SER A 134 3.71 5.67 2.94
CA SER A 134 2.69 6.71 2.78
C SER A 134 3.13 8.09 3.27
N ILE A 135 4.28 8.20 3.96
CA ILE A 135 4.83 9.47 4.44
C ILE A 135 5.62 10.14 3.30
N LEU A 136 4.91 10.42 2.21
CA LEU A 136 5.44 11.02 0.99
C LEU A 136 4.45 12.05 0.45
N ARG A 137 4.94 13.23 0.08
CA ARG A 137 4.12 14.23 -0.63
C ARG A 137 4.08 13.90 -2.12
N HIS A 138 2.89 13.91 -2.70
CA HIS A 138 2.69 13.58 -4.11
C HIS A 138 3.45 14.52 -5.06
N GLY A 139 3.45 15.84 -4.80
CA GLY A 139 4.12 16.81 -5.67
C GLY A 139 5.61 16.53 -5.91
N PRO A 140 6.46 16.41 -4.87
CA PRO A 140 7.84 16.00 -5.03
C PRO A 140 8.02 14.64 -5.71
N VAL A 141 7.21 13.63 -5.34
CA VAL A 141 7.25 12.30 -5.97
C VAL A 141 6.98 12.40 -7.47
N LYS A 142 5.95 13.16 -7.88
CA LYS A 142 5.64 13.39 -9.29
C LYS A 142 6.81 14.00 -10.05
N ARG A 143 7.47 15.02 -9.48
CA ARG A 143 8.63 15.66 -10.12
C ARG A 143 9.80 14.70 -10.29
N ILE A 144 10.10 13.91 -9.25
CA ILE A 144 11.22 12.94 -9.27
C ILE A 144 10.99 11.84 -10.31
N LEU A 145 9.73 11.36 -10.41
CA LEU A 145 9.36 10.24 -11.27
C LEU A 145 8.77 10.70 -12.61
N HIS A 146 8.79 12.01 -12.91
CA HIS A 146 8.23 12.60 -14.13
C HIS A 146 6.77 12.21 -14.40
N ILE A 147 5.96 12.08 -13.33
CA ILE A 147 4.54 11.72 -13.43
C ILE A 147 3.75 12.94 -13.89
N PRO A 148 2.93 12.82 -14.96
CA PRO A 148 2.10 13.92 -15.46
C PRO A 148 1.16 14.49 -14.37
N PRO A 149 0.79 15.78 -14.47
CA PRO A 149 -0.05 16.44 -13.44
C PRO A 149 -1.37 15.74 -13.17
N GLU A 150 -1.97 15.15 -14.17
CA GLU A 150 -3.28 14.47 -14.11
C GLU A 150 -3.22 13.03 -13.56
N ILE A 151 -2.06 12.40 -13.53
CA ILE A 151 -1.87 11.05 -12.99
C ILE A 151 -1.61 11.12 -11.49
N HIS A 152 -2.29 10.29 -10.72
CA HIS A 152 -2.23 10.34 -9.26
C HIS A 152 -1.39 9.19 -8.69
N PRO A 153 -0.28 9.45 -7.98
CA PRO A 153 0.39 8.43 -7.19
C PRO A 153 -0.54 7.90 -6.09
N ILE A 154 -0.75 6.58 -6.05
CA ILE A 154 -1.58 5.93 -5.03
C ILE A 154 -0.70 5.26 -3.98
N ALA A 155 0.34 4.55 -4.40
CA ALA A 155 1.25 3.88 -3.49
C ALA A 155 2.70 4.01 -3.95
N TYR A 156 3.60 4.08 -2.96
CA TYR A 156 5.02 3.85 -3.14
C TYR A 156 5.39 2.60 -2.34
N LEU A 157 5.73 1.53 -3.03
CA LEU A 157 5.96 0.22 -2.47
C LEU A 157 7.45 -0.11 -2.48
N CYS A 158 7.98 -0.56 -1.35
CA CYS A 158 9.29 -1.19 -1.24
C CYS A 158 9.08 -2.71 -1.36
N VAL A 159 9.75 -3.37 -2.28
CA VAL A 159 9.54 -4.78 -2.63
C VAL A 159 10.89 -5.51 -2.60
N GLY A 160 10.97 -6.62 -1.87
CA GLY A 160 12.20 -7.39 -1.73
C GLY A 160 12.05 -8.58 -0.78
N TYR A 161 13.07 -9.39 -0.68
CA TYR A 161 13.12 -10.44 0.33
C TYR A 161 13.25 -9.79 1.72
N PRO A 162 12.31 -10.02 2.64
CA PRO A 162 12.40 -9.44 3.97
C PRO A 162 13.47 -10.17 4.79
N VAL A 163 14.09 -9.49 5.75
CA VAL A 163 14.98 -10.12 6.73
C VAL A 163 14.25 -11.24 7.48
N GLN A 164 12.98 -10.99 7.80
CA GLN A 164 12.07 -11.99 8.36
C GLN A 164 10.61 -11.57 8.13
N PHE A 165 9.72 -12.54 8.12
CA PHE A 165 8.29 -12.31 8.29
C PHE A 165 7.95 -12.45 9.78
N LEU A 166 7.33 -11.41 10.33
CA LEU A 166 6.90 -11.43 11.73
C LEU A 166 5.54 -12.16 11.85
N ASP A 167 5.36 -12.90 12.94
CA ASP A 167 4.10 -13.59 13.24
C ASP A 167 2.97 -12.60 13.58
N GLN A 168 3.34 -11.44 14.13
CA GLN A 168 2.42 -10.36 14.46
C GLN A 168 2.84 -9.06 13.78
N PRO A 169 1.89 -8.14 13.50
CA PRO A 169 2.21 -6.83 12.96
C PRO A 169 3.22 -6.07 13.84
N GLU A 170 4.28 -5.53 13.23
CA GLU A 170 5.34 -4.81 13.96
C GLU A 170 4.79 -3.69 14.86
N LEU A 171 3.76 -2.96 14.40
CA LEU A 171 3.14 -1.87 15.18
C LEU A 171 2.37 -2.40 16.40
N GLU A 172 1.85 -3.61 16.34
CA GLU A 172 1.22 -4.28 17.50
C GLU A 172 2.27 -4.72 18.51
N GLN A 173 3.36 -5.37 18.04
CA GLN A 173 4.47 -5.82 18.89
C GLN A 173 5.11 -4.68 19.69
N VAL A 174 5.26 -3.50 19.09
CA VAL A 174 5.85 -2.33 19.76
C VAL A 174 4.83 -1.52 20.58
N GLY A 175 3.59 -1.97 20.68
CA GLY A 175 2.55 -1.32 21.46
C GLY A 175 2.00 -0.02 20.84
N TRP A 176 2.12 0.16 19.51
CA TRP A 176 1.55 1.32 18.82
C TRP A 176 0.03 1.29 18.79
N ALA A 177 -0.56 0.17 18.41
CA ALA A 177 -1.99 -0.10 18.45
C ALA A 177 -2.23 -1.62 18.40
N PRO A 178 -3.23 -2.15 19.12
CA PRO A 178 -3.63 -3.55 19.04
C PRO A 178 -4.46 -3.80 17.78
N ARG A 179 -4.50 -5.07 17.33
CA ARG A 179 -5.48 -5.52 16.37
C ARG A 179 -6.88 -5.51 17.01
N LEU A 180 -7.84 -4.94 16.31
CA LEU A 180 -9.23 -5.03 16.74
C LEU A 180 -9.77 -6.45 16.50
N SER A 181 -10.59 -6.97 17.41
CA SER A 181 -11.29 -8.23 17.17
C SER A 181 -12.31 -8.08 16.03
N LEU A 182 -12.49 -9.15 15.26
CA LEU A 182 -13.42 -9.15 14.12
C LEU A 182 -14.85 -8.81 14.56
N GLU A 183 -15.28 -9.33 15.72
CA GLU A 183 -16.62 -9.13 16.26
C GLU A 183 -16.95 -7.65 16.49
N ARG A 184 -15.94 -6.84 16.81
CA ARG A 184 -16.12 -5.39 16.97
C ARG A 184 -16.36 -4.66 15.65
N LEU A 185 -16.05 -5.29 14.53
CA LEU A 185 -16.14 -4.71 13.19
C LEU A 185 -17.34 -5.28 12.40
N LEU A 186 -18.04 -6.28 12.95
CA LEU A 186 -19.18 -6.92 12.30
C LEU A 186 -20.50 -6.25 12.71
N PHE A 187 -21.28 -5.93 11.71
CA PHE A 187 -22.67 -5.49 11.82
C PHE A 187 -23.51 -6.29 10.82
N PHE A 188 -24.76 -6.55 11.16
CA PHE A 188 -25.68 -7.35 10.34
C PHE A 188 -26.85 -6.48 9.88
N ASP A 189 -27.10 -6.46 8.60
CA ASP A 189 -28.16 -5.74 7.91
C ASP A 189 -28.11 -4.21 8.00
N ALA A 190 -27.68 -3.65 9.15
CA ALA A 190 -27.55 -2.21 9.35
C ALA A 190 -26.36 -1.88 10.25
N TRP A 191 -25.83 -0.66 10.08
CA TRP A 191 -24.77 -0.13 10.95
C TRP A 191 -25.23 -0.13 12.40
N GLY A 192 -24.41 -0.65 13.31
CA GLY A 192 -24.70 -0.76 14.73
C GLY A 192 -25.46 -2.03 15.16
N CYS A 193 -26.08 -2.75 14.24
CA CYS A 193 -26.73 -4.03 14.52
C CYS A 193 -25.71 -5.14 14.70
N ARG A 194 -25.50 -5.61 15.93
CA ARG A 194 -24.50 -6.64 16.26
C ARG A 194 -25.07 -8.05 16.38
N ARG A 195 -26.38 -8.26 16.20
CA ARG A 195 -27.02 -9.58 16.23
C ARG A 195 -27.36 -9.99 14.80
N PRO A 196 -27.04 -11.23 14.37
CA PRO A 196 -27.58 -11.76 13.12
C PRO A 196 -29.11 -11.79 13.20
N ALA A 197 -29.78 -11.47 12.10
CA ALA A 197 -31.22 -11.67 11.99
C ALA A 197 -31.54 -13.12 12.39
N LYS A 198 -32.58 -13.34 13.18
CA LYS A 198 -33.03 -14.69 13.59
C LYS A 198 -33.27 -15.54 12.33
N GLY A 199 -32.40 -16.50 12.04
CA GLY A 199 -32.61 -17.38 10.90
C GLY A 199 -31.37 -18.10 10.35
N ASN A 200 -30.21 -17.48 10.26
CA ASN A 200 -29.05 -18.16 9.68
C ASN A 200 -27.78 -17.83 10.47
N GLY A 201 -27.56 -18.57 11.54
CA GLY A 201 -26.33 -18.41 12.33
C GLY A 201 -25.12 -18.99 11.63
N VAL A 202 -24.34 -18.16 10.94
CA VAL A 202 -22.97 -18.51 10.59
C VAL A 202 -22.13 -18.39 11.87
N ARG A 203 -21.80 -19.53 12.49
CA ARG A 203 -20.82 -19.59 13.57
C ARG A 203 -19.43 -19.59 12.93
N PHE A 204 -18.71 -18.49 13.03
CA PHE A 204 -17.28 -18.50 12.78
C PHE A 204 -16.60 -19.25 13.93
N LYS A 205 -15.95 -20.38 13.61
CA LYS A 205 -15.06 -21.10 14.54
C LYS A 205 -13.70 -20.46 14.56
#